data_2feb6298b79b3981f5a68f5c5256bc58
#
_entry.id   2feb6298b79b3981f5a68f5c5256bc58
#
_cell.length_a   1.000
_cell.length_b   1.000
_cell.length_c   1.000
_cell.angle_alpha   90.00
_cell.angle_beta   90.00
_cell.angle_gamma   90.00
#
_symmetry.space_group_name_H-M   'P 1'
#
loop_
_entity.id
_entity.type
_entity.pdbx_description
1 polymer ?
#
loop_
_entity_poly.entity_id
_entity_poly.type
_entity_poly.pdbx_seq_one_letter_code
_entity_poly.pdbx_strand_id
1 'polypeptide(L)'
;MPCITLDITKYSEAYRFPDVSRMIKQGLEYEVVEGWGRLPEGWVYTQVAGVAVDSKDRVLVLCRGAHPIIVFSREGEFIESWGEGVFSNAHSAYIDAEDSFYCVDSADHTIRKFARDGGLVFTLGTEDVPAPPGRPFNKPTDLAQSPNGDLYVSDGYGNSSVHRFTADGEFIQSWGEPGSGPGQFNLPHGVWVDGKRVYVADRQNNRVQIFTPEGEYLEEWGNLLRPCDIYFDKRGRVYVAELTHRVSILNKRGEVLARIGGVESSAPGQFVAPHCVWKDSHGALYVGEVLEGQRIQKFVPA
;
A
#
# COMPACT_ATOMS: atom_id res chain seq x y z
N MET A 1 5.69 -47.36 -3.30
CA MET A 1 4.76 -46.23 -3.41
C MET A 1 5.03 -45.54 -4.71
N PRO A 2 4.07 -45.41 -5.64
CA PRO A 2 4.32 -44.75 -6.92
C PRO A 2 4.42 -43.24 -6.75
N CYS A 3 5.44 -42.66 -7.37
CA CYS A 3 5.67 -41.23 -7.49
C CYS A 3 4.57 -40.62 -8.38
N ILE A 4 3.76 -39.71 -7.80
CA ILE A 4 2.75 -38.97 -8.56
C ILE A 4 3.48 -37.82 -9.22
N THR A 5 3.75 -37.93 -10.51
CA THR A 5 4.21 -36.82 -11.36
C THR A 5 3.01 -35.92 -11.62
N LEU A 6 3.01 -34.73 -11.02
CA LEU A 6 2.03 -33.69 -11.33
C LEU A 6 2.30 -33.16 -12.74
N ASP A 7 1.35 -33.42 -13.64
CA ASP A 7 1.36 -32.88 -15.00
C ASP A 7 1.00 -31.39 -14.96
N ILE A 8 2.02 -30.54 -15.02
CA ILE A 8 1.90 -29.06 -15.00
C ILE A 8 1.34 -28.48 -16.31
N THR A 9 1.12 -29.32 -17.36
CA THR A 9 0.61 -28.83 -18.64
C THR A 9 -0.89 -28.50 -18.64
N LYS A 10 -1.66 -28.99 -17.65
CA LYS A 10 -3.11 -28.73 -17.54
C LYS A 10 -3.49 -27.38 -16.97
N TYR A 11 -2.54 -26.61 -16.43
CA TYR A 11 -2.81 -25.29 -15.86
C TYR A 11 -2.47 -24.12 -16.80
N SER A 12 -1.90 -24.38 -17.97
CA SER A 12 -1.50 -23.35 -18.94
C SER A 12 -2.64 -22.82 -19.82
N GLU A 13 -3.80 -23.47 -19.90
CA GLU A 13 -4.89 -23.04 -20.77
C GLU A 13 -5.93 -22.12 -20.11
N ALA A 14 -5.94 -21.98 -18.78
CA ALA A 14 -6.94 -21.19 -18.06
C ALA A 14 -6.63 -19.69 -17.94
N TYR A 15 -5.40 -19.26 -18.21
CA TYR A 15 -4.99 -17.87 -18.18
C TYR A 15 -4.35 -17.46 -19.50
N ARG A 16 -5.16 -17.23 -20.53
CA ARG A 16 -4.71 -16.43 -21.69
C ARG A 16 -4.53 -14.99 -21.18
N PHE A 17 -3.27 -14.61 -20.91
CA PHE A 17 -2.93 -13.21 -20.75
C PHE A 17 -3.32 -12.46 -22.02
N PRO A 18 -4.06 -11.34 -21.94
CA PRO A 18 -4.28 -10.52 -23.12
C PRO A 18 -2.93 -10.10 -23.68
N ASP A 19 -2.83 -10.11 -25.01
CA ASP A 19 -1.64 -9.76 -25.76
C ASP A 19 -1.08 -8.40 -25.29
N VAL A 20 0.07 -8.44 -24.62
CA VAL A 20 0.76 -7.27 -24.05
C VAL A 20 1.04 -6.22 -25.13
N SER A 21 1.22 -6.63 -26.38
CA SER A 21 1.45 -5.71 -27.51
C SER A 21 0.27 -4.78 -27.83
N ARG A 22 -0.96 -5.09 -27.38
CA ARG A 22 -2.13 -4.22 -27.50
C ARG A 22 -2.31 -3.23 -26.36
N MET A 23 -1.63 -3.41 -25.22
CA MET A 23 -1.72 -2.54 -24.04
C MET A 23 -0.81 -1.30 -24.16
N ILE A 24 0.09 -1.24 -25.11
CA ILE A 24 1.11 -0.21 -25.33
C ILE A 24 0.52 1.18 -25.75
N LYS A 25 -0.79 1.31 -25.97
CA LYS A 25 -1.38 2.48 -26.65
C LYS A 25 -1.73 3.70 -25.80
N GLN A 26 -1.39 3.81 -24.51
CA GLN A 26 -1.89 4.95 -23.71
C GLN A 26 -0.86 5.67 -22.83
N GLY A 27 0.43 5.64 -23.12
CA GLY A 27 1.45 6.32 -22.30
C GLY A 27 1.43 5.80 -20.85
N LEU A 28 1.36 4.50 -20.69
CA LEU A 28 1.39 3.75 -19.43
C LEU A 28 2.65 2.90 -19.32
N GLU A 29 3.61 3.18 -20.19
CA GLU A 29 4.92 2.54 -20.14
C GLU A 29 5.75 3.20 -19.06
N TYR A 30 6.43 2.37 -18.29
CA TYR A 30 7.32 2.77 -17.24
C TYR A 30 8.67 2.11 -17.42
N GLU A 31 9.73 2.89 -17.23
CA GLU A 31 11.11 2.40 -17.18
C GLU A 31 11.60 2.41 -15.74
N VAL A 32 12.24 1.31 -15.31
CA VAL A 32 12.85 1.22 -13.98
C VAL A 32 14.13 2.04 -13.92
N VAL A 33 14.30 2.82 -12.85
CA VAL A 33 15.54 3.55 -12.55
C VAL A 33 16.42 2.67 -11.67
N GLU A 34 17.38 1.99 -12.28
CA GLU A 34 18.28 1.10 -11.55
C GLU A 34 19.15 1.85 -10.54
N GLY A 35 19.30 1.28 -9.35
CA GLY A 35 20.14 1.84 -8.29
C GLY A 35 19.62 3.14 -7.66
N TRP A 36 18.31 3.44 -7.81
CA TRP A 36 17.69 4.53 -7.08
C TRP A 36 17.61 4.19 -5.58
N GLY A 37 17.73 5.22 -4.72
CA GLY A 37 17.62 5.06 -3.27
C GLY A 37 18.92 4.53 -2.65
N ARG A 38 20.02 5.25 -2.83
CA ARG A 38 21.35 4.87 -2.33
C ARG A 38 21.42 5.05 -0.83
N LEU A 39 21.54 3.94 -0.12
CA LEU A 39 21.75 3.94 1.34
C LEU A 39 23.17 4.38 1.71
N PRO A 40 23.38 4.96 2.91
CA PRO A 40 24.69 5.14 3.49
C PRO A 40 25.47 3.82 3.58
N GLU A 41 26.80 3.92 3.63
CA GLU A 41 27.68 2.76 3.74
C GLU A 41 27.34 1.91 4.98
N GLY A 42 27.25 0.61 4.79
CA GLY A 42 26.91 -0.35 5.84
C GLY A 42 25.41 -0.52 6.12
N TRP A 43 24.54 0.30 5.51
CA TRP A 43 23.10 0.15 5.64
C TRP A 43 22.55 -0.82 4.60
N VAL A 44 21.47 -1.49 4.97
CA VAL A 44 20.73 -2.37 4.06
C VAL A 44 19.23 -2.07 4.16
N TYR A 45 18.53 -2.20 3.06
CA TYR A 45 17.08 -2.27 3.12
C TYR A 45 16.66 -3.53 3.85
N THR A 46 15.69 -3.39 4.69
CA THR A 46 14.89 -4.48 5.21
C THR A 46 13.56 -4.52 4.45
N GLN A 47 12.49 -5.04 5.05
CA GLN A 47 11.19 -5.01 4.41
C GLN A 47 10.72 -3.55 4.28
N VAL A 48 10.55 -3.07 3.04
CA VAL A 48 10.00 -1.74 2.74
C VAL A 48 8.48 -1.83 2.77
N ALA A 49 7.91 -1.44 3.90
CA ALA A 49 6.49 -1.63 4.19
C ALA A 49 5.61 -0.46 3.74
N GLY A 50 6.16 0.75 3.65
CA GLY A 50 5.46 1.94 3.21
C GLY A 50 6.35 2.87 2.40
N VAL A 51 5.74 3.67 1.56
CA VAL A 51 6.37 4.78 0.84
C VAL A 51 5.41 5.95 0.74
N ALA A 52 5.89 7.16 0.97
CA ALA A 52 5.13 8.39 0.75
C ALA A 52 6.02 9.45 0.11
N VAL A 53 5.42 10.42 -0.59
CA VAL A 53 6.17 11.51 -1.23
C VAL A 53 5.58 12.84 -0.78
N ASP A 54 6.43 13.71 -0.26
CA ASP A 54 6.01 15.02 0.24
C ASP A 54 5.84 16.07 -0.88
N SER A 55 5.39 17.27 -0.51
CA SER A 55 5.13 18.38 -1.44
C SER A 55 6.39 18.90 -2.16
N LYS A 56 7.59 18.49 -1.72
CA LYS A 56 8.88 18.82 -2.33
C LYS A 56 9.48 17.66 -3.13
N ASP A 57 8.69 16.61 -3.37
CA ASP A 57 9.13 15.37 -4.01
C ASP A 57 10.25 14.62 -3.25
N ARG A 58 10.37 14.84 -1.92
CA ARG A 58 11.19 13.97 -1.08
C ARG A 58 10.44 12.67 -0.86
N VAL A 59 11.15 11.55 -0.94
CA VAL A 59 10.57 10.22 -0.83
C VAL A 59 10.88 9.66 0.56
N LEU A 60 9.83 9.44 1.36
CA LEU A 60 9.91 8.83 2.68
C LEU A 60 9.66 7.34 2.54
N VAL A 61 10.66 6.54 2.88
CA VAL A 61 10.66 5.09 2.77
C VAL A 61 10.57 4.49 4.16
N LEU A 62 9.51 3.75 4.43
CA LEU A 62 9.26 3.12 5.72
C LEU A 62 9.77 1.68 5.71
N CYS A 63 10.76 1.39 6.54
CA CYS A 63 11.43 0.10 6.65
C CYS A 63 11.18 -0.56 8.01
N ARG A 64 11.13 -1.89 8.04
CA ARG A 64 11.09 -2.69 9.29
C ARG A 64 12.49 -3.02 9.74
N GLY A 65 13.24 -2.03 10.23
CA GLY A 65 14.64 -2.25 10.60
C GLY A 65 15.18 -1.16 11.51
N ALA A 66 16.52 -1.10 11.62
CA ALA A 66 17.20 -0.15 12.48
C ALA A 66 16.96 1.33 12.08
N HIS A 67 16.68 1.58 10.81
CA HIS A 67 16.39 2.89 10.25
C HIS A 67 14.98 2.88 9.68
N PRO A 68 13.95 3.12 10.51
CA PRO A 68 12.58 2.87 10.10
C PRO A 68 12.04 3.88 9.08
N ILE A 69 12.45 5.14 9.14
CA ILE A 69 12.08 6.15 8.14
C ILE A 69 13.35 6.67 7.50
N ILE A 70 13.49 6.46 6.19
CA ILE A 70 14.62 6.93 5.40
C ILE A 70 14.10 7.91 4.36
N VAL A 71 14.67 9.11 4.32
CA VAL A 71 14.24 10.17 3.41
C VAL A 71 15.27 10.33 2.29
N PHE A 72 14.80 10.27 1.06
CA PHE A 72 15.61 10.48 -0.14
C PHE A 72 15.17 11.70 -0.92
N SER A 73 16.10 12.28 -1.66
CA SER A 73 15.74 13.20 -2.75
C SER A 73 15.00 12.44 -3.85
N ARG A 74 14.36 13.17 -4.73
CA ARG A 74 13.72 12.59 -5.93
C ARG A 74 14.73 11.81 -6.79
N GLU A 75 16.00 12.19 -6.80
CA GLU A 75 17.10 11.54 -7.52
C GLU A 75 17.62 10.30 -6.81
N GLY A 76 17.21 10.04 -5.55
CA GLY A 76 17.59 8.88 -4.76
C GLY A 76 18.82 9.10 -3.89
N GLU A 77 19.19 10.35 -3.64
CA GLU A 77 20.25 10.67 -2.68
C GLU A 77 19.71 10.68 -1.26
N PHE A 78 20.42 10.06 -0.33
CA PHE A 78 20.06 10.05 1.08
C PHE A 78 20.06 11.47 1.65
N ILE A 79 19.00 11.84 2.36
CA ILE A 79 18.87 13.13 3.04
C ILE A 79 19.01 12.96 4.55
N GLU A 80 18.16 12.13 5.14
CA GLU A 80 18.08 11.91 6.58
C GLU A 80 17.41 10.59 6.92
N SER A 81 17.52 10.16 8.16
CA SER A 81 16.74 9.06 8.75
C SER A 81 16.30 9.44 10.16
N TRP A 82 15.13 8.95 10.58
CA TRP A 82 14.59 9.17 11.90
C TRP A 82 13.61 8.04 12.31
N GLY A 83 13.13 8.08 13.56
CA GLY A 83 12.16 7.15 14.09
C GLY A 83 12.74 5.89 14.72
N GLU A 84 14.05 5.86 14.99
CA GLU A 84 14.70 4.76 15.69
C GLU A 84 14.09 4.56 17.09
N GLY A 85 13.65 3.32 17.36
CA GLY A 85 13.00 2.96 18.63
C GLY A 85 11.56 3.45 18.81
N VAL A 86 10.97 4.07 17.78
CA VAL A 86 9.59 4.58 17.82
C VAL A 86 8.57 3.51 17.41
N PHE A 87 8.96 2.59 16.54
CA PHE A 87 8.06 1.62 15.92
C PHE A 87 8.39 0.19 16.31
N SER A 88 7.34 -0.60 16.60
CA SER A 88 7.45 -2.05 16.86
C SER A 88 7.41 -2.88 15.59
N ASN A 89 6.51 -2.55 14.66
CA ASN A 89 6.44 -3.13 13.32
C ASN A 89 5.74 -2.15 12.35
N ALA A 90 6.50 -1.16 11.90
CA ALA A 90 6.02 -0.19 10.93
C ALA A 90 5.43 -0.87 9.70
N HIS A 91 4.20 -0.51 9.30
CA HIS A 91 3.45 -1.27 8.31
C HIS A 91 3.01 -0.46 7.09
N SER A 92 2.52 0.76 7.27
CA SER A 92 2.12 1.64 6.18
C SER A 92 2.48 3.09 6.48
N ALA A 93 2.68 3.86 5.42
CA ALA A 93 3.02 5.27 5.45
C ALA A 93 2.03 6.07 4.60
N TYR A 94 1.54 7.17 5.14
CA TYR A 94 0.72 8.13 4.42
C TYR A 94 1.25 9.55 4.69
N ILE A 95 1.10 10.46 3.74
CA ILE A 95 1.42 11.87 3.91
C ILE A 95 0.23 12.72 3.47
N ASP A 96 -0.14 13.70 4.30
CA ASP A 96 -1.25 14.61 3.99
C ASP A 96 -0.80 15.84 3.17
N ALA A 97 -1.76 16.70 2.82
CA ALA A 97 -1.50 17.89 2.01
C ALA A 97 -0.63 18.94 2.73
N GLU A 98 -0.54 18.88 4.04
CA GLU A 98 0.28 19.74 4.92
C GLU A 98 1.67 19.15 5.19
N ASP A 99 2.03 18.04 4.51
CA ASP A 99 3.25 17.26 4.72
C ASP A 99 3.34 16.63 6.13
N SER A 100 2.21 16.39 6.82
CA SER A 100 2.23 15.56 8.03
C SER A 100 2.34 14.10 7.64
N PHE A 101 3.20 13.38 8.33
CA PHE A 101 3.46 11.97 8.08
C PHE A 101 2.67 11.09 9.06
N TYR A 102 1.98 10.11 8.53
CA TYR A 102 1.29 9.09 9.33
C TYR A 102 2.00 7.75 9.15
N CYS A 103 2.24 7.08 10.27
CA CYS A 103 2.73 5.70 10.28
C CYS A 103 1.73 4.80 10.99
N VAL A 104 1.35 3.72 10.31
CA VAL A 104 0.59 2.63 10.89
C VAL A 104 1.57 1.62 11.47
N ASP A 105 1.43 1.28 12.75
CA ASP A 105 2.20 0.21 13.39
C ASP A 105 1.31 -0.97 13.71
N SER A 106 1.54 -2.09 13.04
CA SER A 106 0.69 -3.25 13.16
C SER A 106 0.99 -4.11 14.39
N ALA A 107 2.14 -3.97 15.03
CA ALA A 107 2.48 -4.76 16.21
C ALA A 107 1.99 -4.12 17.49
N ASP A 108 2.13 -2.81 17.64
CA ASP A 108 1.71 -2.08 18.84
C ASP A 108 0.27 -1.55 18.76
N HIS A 109 -0.45 -1.84 17.67
CA HIS A 109 -1.87 -1.50 17.47
C HIS A 109 -2.15 0.00 17.38
N THR A 110 -1.19 0.81 16.87
CA THR A 110 -1.33 2.26 16.82
C THR A 110 -1.16 2.86 15.44
N ILE A 111 -1.62 4.10 15.32
CA ILE A 111 -1.29 4.99 14.22
C ILE A 111 -0.75 6.27 14.83
N ARG A 112 0.41 6.71 14.38
CA ARG A 112 1.06 7.94 14.82
C ARG A 112 1.08 8.96 13.71
N LYS A 113 0.64 10.20 14.02
CA LYS A 113 0.79 11.37 13.15
C LYS A 113 1.99 12.17 13.61
N PHE A 114 2.87 12.49 12.71
CA PHE A 114 4.02 13.37 12.91
C PHE A 114 3.84 14.64 12.07
N ALA A 115 4.18 15.78 12.66
CA ALA A 115 4.29 17.02 11.91
C ALA A 115 5.48 16.96 10.93
N ARG A 116 5.53 17.88 9.98
CA ARG A 116 6.58 17.97 8.98
C ARG A 116 8.02 18.05 9.55
N ASP A 117 8.17 18.56 10.76
CA ASP A 117 9.45 18.64 11.49
C ASP A 117 9.78 17.36 12.28
N GLY A 118 8.95 16.31 12.18
CA GLY A 118 9.11 15.04 12.88
C GLY A 118 8.52 15.00 14.29
N GLY A 119 7.92 16.10 14.77
CA GLY A 119 7.25 16.13 16.07
C GLY A 119 5.97 15.28 16.10
N LEU A 120 5.80 14.43 17.12
CA LEU A 120 4.57 13.64 17.31
C LEU A 120 3.38 14.58 17.59
N VAL A 121 2.33 14.49 16.78
CA VAL A 121 1.10 15.29 16.93
C VAL A 121 0.07 14.54 17.77
N PHE A 122 -0.25 13.31 17.40
CA PHE A 122 -1.14 12.43 18.16
C PHE A 122 -0.85 10.95 17.86
N THR A 123 -1.43 10.11 18.71
CA THR A 123 -1.49 8.65 18.52
C THR A 123 -2.93 8.18 18.58
N LEU A 124 -3.37 7.39 17.59
CA LEU A 124 -4.63 6.66 17.64
C LEU A 124 -4.35 5.21 18.06
N GLY A 125 -5.30 4.61 18.76
CA GLY A 125 -5.12 3.30 19.39
C GLY A 125 -4.44 3.41 20.75
N THR A 126 -4.17 2.27 21.35
CA THR A 126 -3.46 2.17 22.62
C THR A 126 -2.30 1.21 22.45
N GLU A 127 -1.10 1.69 22.70
CA GLU A 127 0.15 0.95 22.53
C GLU A 127 0.07 -0.41 23.26
N ASP A 128 0.39 -1.49 22.54
CA ASP A 128 0.37 -2.89 22.97
C ASP A 128 -1.00 -3.39 23.47
N VAL A 129 -2.09 -2.69 23.20
CA VAL A 129 -3.44 -3.10 23.62
C VAL A 129 -4.34 -3.35 22.42
N PRO A 130 -4.55 -4.63 22.02
CA PRO A 130 -5.47 -4.95 20.93
C PRO A 130 -6.93 -4.69 21.33
N ALA A 131 -7.68 -4.03 20.45
CA ALA A 131 -9.10 -3.80 20.63
C ALA A 131 -9.95 -4.91 19.99
N PRO A 132 -11.15 -5.22 20.54
CA PRO A 132 -12.07 -6.18 19.94
C PRO A 132 -12.61 -5.70 18.59
N PRO A 133 -13.22 -6.59 17.77
CA PRO A 133 -13.85 -6.21 16.50
C PRO A 133 -14.82 -5.04 16.65
N GLY A 134 -14.80 -4.12 15.67
CA GLY A 134 -15.62 -2.91 15.70
C GLY A 134 -15.06 -1.79 16.57
N ARG A 135 -13.89 -1.98 17.17
CA ARG A 135 -13.12 -0.94 17.89
C ARG A 135 -11.69 -0.88 17.34
N PRO A 136 -11.07 0.29 17.30
CA PRO A 136 -9.67 0.45 16.88
C PRO A 136 -8.71 0.23 18.04
N PHE A 137 -7.61 -0.49 17.84
CA PHE A 137 -7.20 -1.29 16.68
C PHE A 137 -6.77 -2.68 17.13
N ASN A 138 -6.76 -3.66 16.19
CA ASN A 138 -6.08 -4.92 16.43
C ASN A 138 -5.21 -5.27 15.21
N LYS A 139 -3.98 -4.77 15.20
CA LYS A 139 -3.02 -4.85 14.10
C LYS A 139 -3.51 -4.16 12.82
N PRO A 140 -3.67 -2.82 12.87
CA PRO A 140 -4.07 -2.02 11.71
C PRO A 140 -3.07 -2.18 10.57
N THR A 141 -3.54 -1.98 9.35
CA THR A 141 -2.77 -2.26 8.14
C THR A 141 -2.47 -1.02 7.32
N ASP A 142 -3.41 -0.07 7.18
CA ASP A 142 -3.21 1.11 6.36
C ASP A 142 -4.09 2.28 6.78
N LEU A 143 -3.74 3.49 6.30
CA LEU A 143 -4.49 4.72 6.54
C LEU A 143 -4.53 5.59 5.28
N ALA A 144 -5.68 6.22 5.05
CA ALA A 144 -5.83 7.32 4.08
C ALA A 144 -6.64 8.46 4.67
N GLN A 145 -6.34 9.70 4.25
CA GLN A 145 -7.11 10.88 4.61
C GLN A 145 -7.99 11.34 3.44
N SER A 146 -9.24 11.62 3.74
CA SER A 146 -10.18 12.20 2.77
C SER A 146 -9.95 13.71 2.61
N PRO A 147 -10.46 14.33 1.51
CA PRO A 147 -10.31 15.77 1.29
C PRO A 147 -10.95 16.67 2.36
N ASN A 148 -11.88 16.16 3.18
CA ASN A 148 -12.46 16.88 4.31
C ASN A 148 -11.67 16.69 5.62
N GLY A 149 -10.56 15.94 5.57
CA GLY A 149 -9.68 15.67 6.70
C GLY A 149 -9.96 14.37 7.44
N ASP A 150 -11.11 13.72 7.25
CA ASP A 150 -11.43 12.46 7.94
C ASP A 150 -10.41 11.38 7.58
N LEU A 151 -10.06 10.57 8.58
CA LEU A 151 -9.13 9.47 8.45
C LEU A 151 -9.89 8.15 8.30
N TYR A 152 -9.45 7.32 7.36
CA TYR A 152 -9.96 5.96 7.15
C TYR A 152 -8.82 4.99 7.37
N VAL A 153 -9.07 3.96 8.19
CA VAL A 153 -8.06 2.99 8.61
C VAL A 153 -8.55 1.59 8.35
N SER A 154 -7.80 0.80 7.61
CA SER A 154 -8.02 -0.65 7.54
C SER A 154 -7.36 -1.33 8.74
N ASP A 155 -8.11 -2.22 9.40
CA ASP A 155 -7.70 -2.97 10.59
C ASP A 155 -7.83 -4.47 10.30
N GLY A 156 -6.85 -5.01 9.57
CA GLY A 156 -7.01 -6.27 8.84
C GLY A 156 -6.31 -7.48 9.43
N TYR A 157 -5.20 -7.32 10.17
CA TYR A 157 -4.48 -8.50 10.66
C TYR A 157 -5.10 -9.16 11.87
N GLY A 158 -5.75 -8.40 12.73
CA GLY A 158 -6.42 -8.93 13.92
C GLY A 158 -7.93 -8.78 13.88
N ASN A 159 -8.42 -7.83 13.08
CA ASN A 159 -9.83 -7.57 12.83
C ASN A 159 -10.15 -7.70 11.32
N SER A 160 -11.40 -7.52 10.94
CA SER A 160 -11.85 -7.47 9.54
C SER A 160 -12.71 -6.23 9.34
N SER A 161 -12.13 -5.06 9.68
CA SER A 161 -12.88 -3.81 9.78
C SER A 161 -12.16 -2.65 9.11
N VAL A 162 -12.94 -1.62 8.77
CA VAL A 162 -12.46 -0.29 8.43
C VAL A 162 -13.03 0.69 9.45
N HIS A 163 -12.22 1.63 9.91
CA HIS A 163 -12.60 2.64 10.89
C HIS A 163 -12.51 4.03 10.28
N ARG A 164 -13.44 4.92 10.64
CA ARG A 164 -13.42 6.34 10.27
C ARG A 164 -13.27 7.19 11.52
N PHE A 165 -12.40 8.19 11.43
CA PHE A 165 -12.14 9.18 12.47
C PHE A 165 -12.25 10.59 11.89
N THR A 166 -12.44 11.59 12.74
CA THR A 166 -12.23 12.99 12.37
C THR A 166 -10.75 13.28 12.10
N ALA A 167 -10.46 14.45 11.54
CA ALA A 167 -9.07 14.91 11.33
C ALA A 167 -8.26 14.99 12.63
N ASP A 168 -8.94 15.21 13.77
CA ASP A 168 -8.33 15.30 15.10
C ASP A 168 -8.27 13.95 15.83
N GLY A 169 -8.71 12.87 15.17
CA GLY A 169 -8.61 11.51 15.68
C GLY A 169 -9.78 11.05 16.56
N GLU A 170 -10.91 11.76 16.55
CA GLU A 170 -12.13 11.29 17.23
C GLU A 170 -12.82 10.20 16.41
N PHE A 171 -13.16 9.08 17.05
CA PHE A 171 -13.82 7.95 16.41
C PHE A 171 -15.23 8.33 15.94
N ILE A 172 -15.55 8.05 14.68
CA ILE A 172 -16.87 8.27 14.07
C ILE A 172 -17.62 6.96 13.94
N GLN A 173 -17.05 6.00 13.23
CA GLN A 173 -17.72 4.72 12.93
C GLN A 173 -16.74 3.62 12.52
N SER A 174 -17.28 2.41 12.45
CA SER A 174 -16.58 1.21 11.98
C SER A 174 -17.55 0.34 11.20
N TRP A 175 -17.04 -0.34 10.16
CA TRP A 175 -17.81 -1.34 9.41
C TRP A 175 -16.93 -2.49 8.97
N GLY A 176 -17.56 -3.56 8.50
CA GLY A 176 -16.91 -4.79 8.07
C GLY A 176 -16.97 -5.89 9.11
N GLU A 177 -16.95 -7.10 8.61
CA GLU A 177 -16.93 -8.35 9.40
C GLU A 177 -16.15 -9.42 8.60
N PRO A 178 -15.70 -10.52 9.24
CA PRO A 178 -15.02 -11.60 8.54
C PRO A 178 -15.91 -12.26 7.49
N GLY A 179 -15.38 -12.48 6.28
CA GLY A 179 -16.05 -13.21 5.23
C GLY A 179 -15.63 -12.84 3.82
N SER A 180 -16.44 -13.26 2.83
CA SER A 180 -16.17 -13.02 1.40
C SER A 180 -17.35 -12.38 0.64
N GLY A 181 -18.48 -12.13 1.32
CA GLY A 181 -19.62 -11.41 0.75
C GLY A 181 -19.37 -9.90 0.63
N PRO A 182 -20.34 -9.16 0.06
CA PRO A 182 -20.32 -7.71 0.06
C PRO A 182 -20.25 -7.12 1.47
N GLY A 183 -19.30 -6.21 1.71
CA GLY A 183 -19.05 -5.62 3.02
C GLY A 183 -18.34 -6.52 4.03
N GLN A 184 -18.09 -7.78 3.69
CA GLN A 184 -17.26 -8.69 4.48
C GLN A 184 -15.81 -8.68 3.98
N PHE A 185 -14.85 -8.90 4.87
CA PHE A 185 -13.43 -8.86 4.55
C PHE A 185 -12.70 -10.13 4.98
N ASN A 186 -11.69 -10.47 4.20
CA ASN A 186 -10.65 -11.40 4.58
C ASN A 186 -9.30 -10.70 4.47
N LEU A 187 -8.95 -10.01 5.55
CA LEU A 187 -7.76 -9.20 5.67
C LEU A 187 -7.83 -7.91 4.80
N PRO A 188 -8.67 -6.91 5.18
CA PRO A 188 -8.61 -5.57 4.58
C PRO A 188 -7.23 -4.98 4.84
N HIS A 189 -6.46 -4.68 3.77
CA HIS A 189 -5.04 -4.38 3.90
C HIS A 189 -4.69 -2.95 3.51
N GLY A 190 -5.10 -2.48 2.35
CA GLY A 190 -4.92 -1.12 1.91
C GLY A 190 -6.25 -0.36 1.91
N VAL A 191 -6.21 0.94 2.15
CA VAL A 191 -7.38 1.81 2.07
C VAL A 191 -7.04 3.10 1.31
N TRP A 192 -7.94 3.55 0.45
CA TRP A 192 -7.87 4.84 -0.21
C TRP A 192 -9.22 5.54 -0.19
N VAL A 193 -9.22 6.88 -0.18
CA VAL A 193 -10.47 7.66 -0.20
C VAL A 193 -10.34 8.86 -1.15
N ASP A 194 -11.33 9.08 -2.00
CA ASP A 194 -11.38 10.22 -2.94
C ASP A 194 -12.41 11.31 -2.53
N GLY A 195 -12.96 11.20 -1.32
CA GLY A 195 -13.96 12.08 -0.74
C GLY A 195 -15.41 11.71 -1.09
N LYS A 196 -15.62 10.82 -2.06
CA LYS A 196 -16.93 10.29 -2.43
C LYS A 196 -17.04 8.79 -2.21
N ARG A 197 -15.92 8.10 -2.26
CA ARG A 197 -15.82 6.65 -2.17
C ARG A 197 -14.61 6.26 -1.34
N VAL A 198 -14.75 5.17 -0.63
CA VAL A 198 -13.68 4.48 0.10
C VAL A 198 -13.38 3.18 -0.61
N TYR A 199 -12.11 2.96 -0.95
CA TYR A 199 -11.60 1.78 -1.65
C TYR A 199 -10.79 0.95 -0.68
N VAL A 200 -11.11 -0.32 -0.54
CA VAL A 200 -10.47 -1.23 0.42
C VAL A 200 -9.90 -2.45 -0.30
N ALA A 201 -8.59 -2.62 -0.23
CA ALA A 201 -7.91 -3.81 -0.72
C ALA A 201 -8.21 -4.98 0.21
N ASP A 202 -9.16 -5.82 -0.17
CA ASP A 202 -9.55 -7.04 0.53
C ASP A 202 -8.63 -8.19 0.10
N ARG A 203 -7.42 -8.20 0.70
CA ARG A 203 -6.23 -8.89 0.21
C ARG A 203 -6.45 -10.37 -0.04
N GLN A 204 -6.98 -11.10 0.91
CA GLN A 204 -7.14 -12.56 0.79
C GLN A 204 -8.35 -12.95 -0.06
N ASN A 205 -9.26 -12.03 -0.30
CA ASN A 205 -10.37 -12.21 -1.25
C ASN A 205 -10.00 -11.77 -2.68
N ASN A 206 -8.77 -11.29 -2.93
CA ASN A 206 -8.26 -10.91 -4.24
C ASN A 206 -9.10 -9.84 -4.96
N ARG A 207 -9.61 -8.88 -4.21
CA ARG A 207 -10.48 -7.81 -4.72
C ARG A 207 -10.21 -6.46 -4.05
N VAL A 208 -10.72 -5.41 -4.65
CA VAL A 208 -10.93 -4.11 -4.00
C VAL A 208 -12.43 -3.93 -3.85
N GLN A 209 -12.92 -3.68 -2.64
CA GLN A 209 -14.31 -3.31 -2.40
C GLN A 209 -14.44 -1.79 -2.28
N ILE A 210 -15.54 -1.26 -2.80
CA ILE A 210 -15.83 0.17 -2.83
C ILE A 210 -17.05 0.47 -1.98
N PHE A 211 -16.95 1.51 -1.14
CA PHE A 211 -17.97 1.92 -0.20
C PHE A 211 -18.28 3.42 -0.32
N THR A 212 -19.44 3.82 0.20
CA THR A 212 -19.68 5.23 0.54
C THR A 212 -18.80 5.66 1.72
N PRO A 213 -18.60 6.97 1.97
CA PRO A 213 -17.93 7.46 3.17
C PRO A 213 -18.55 6.96 4.49
N GLU A 214 -19.82 6.57 4.46
CA GLU A 214 -20.60 6.03 5.59
C GLU A 214 -20.47 4.50 5.72
N GLY A 215 -19.67 3.85 4.85
CA GLY A 215 -19.40 2.41 4.90
C GLY A 215 -20.45 1.52 4.23
N GLU A 216 -21.36 2.09 3.41
CA GLU A 216 -22.29 1.30 2.61
C GLU A 216 -21.58 0.72 1.38
N TYR A 217 -21.70 -0.58 1.16
CA TYR A 217 -21.13 -1.26 0.00
C TYR A 217 -21.73 -0.76 -1.32
N LEU A 218 -20.90 -0.50 -2.30
CA LEU A 218 -21.31 -0.03 -3.63
C LEU A 218 -21.00 -1.07 -4.72
N GLU A 219 -19.75 -1.48 -4.85
CA GLU A 219 -19.26 -2.37 -5.89
C GLU A 219 -17.92 -3.01 -5.50
N GLU A 220 -17.41 -3.91 -6.33
CA GLU A 220 -16.09 -4.48 -6.17
C GLU A 220 -15.33 -4.59 -7.50
N TRP A 221 -14.00 -4.56 -7.42
CA TRP A 221 -13.09 -4.80 -8.54
C TRP A 221 -12.32 -6.09 -8.31
N GLY A 222 -12.44 -7.03 -9.25
CA GLY A 222 -11.70 -8.29 -9.27
C GLY A 222 -10.45 -8.22 -10.16
N ASN A 223 -10.00 -9.41 -10.59
CA ASN A 223 -8.82 -9.58 -11.45
C ASN A 223 -7.52 -9.04 -10.82
N LEU A 224 -7.45 -9.08 -9.49
CA LEU A 224 -6.31 -8.73 -8.65
C LEU A 224 -5.79 -9.98 -7.93
N LEU A 225 -4.53 -9.96 -7.51
CA LEU A 225 -3.89 -11.06 -6.76
C LEU A 225 -3.26 -10.52 -5.48
N ARG A 226 -3.95 -10.71 -4.34
CA ARG A 226 -3.52 -10.25 -3.03
C ARG A 226 -3.17 -8.75 -3.01
N PRO A 227 -4.13 -7.86 -3.35
CA PRO A 227 -3.89 -6.42 -3.34
C PRO A 227 -3.51 -5.95 -1.92
N CYS A 228 -2.42 -5.19 -1.82
CA CYS A 228 -1.88 -4.69 -0.55
C CYS A 228 -2.13 -3.20 -0.36
N ASP A 229 -1.90 -2.40 -1.40
CA ASP A 229 -1.96 -0.95 -1.31
C ASP A 229 -2.61 -0.36 -2.56
N ILE A 230 -3.24 0.80 -2.41
CA ILE A 230 -4.01 1.50 -3.45
C ILE A 230 -3.60 2.97 -3.47
N TYR A 231 -3.20 3.47 -4.63
CA TYR A 231 -2.90 4.87 -4.84
C TYR A 231 -3.65 5.44 -6.05
N PHE A 232 -4.25 6.62 -5.92
CA PHE A 232 -4.91 7.33 -7.01
C PHE A 232 -4.10 8.53 -7.46
N ASP A 233 -3.75 8.60 -8.74
CA ASP A 233 -3.12 9.78 -9.28
C ASP A 233 -4.14 10.87 -9.66
N LYS A 234 -3.64 12.10 -9.85
CA LYS A 234 -4.46 13.27 -10.23
C LYS A 234 -5.18 13.11 -11.57
N ARG A 235 -4.77 12.15 -12.41
CA ARG A 235 -5.41 11.84 -13.70
C ARG A 235 -6.51 10.77 -13.55
N GLY A 236 -6.73 10.26 -12.34
CA GLY A 236 -7.71 9.22 -12.02
C GLY A 236 -7.29 7.82 -12.41
N ARG A 237 -6.00 7.55 -12.54
CA ARG A 237 -5.45 6.21 -12.61
C ARG A 237 -5.27 5.66 -11.21
N VAL A 238 -5.52 4.38 -11.06
CA VAL A 238 -5.41 3.65 -9.79
C VAL A 238 -4.26 2.68 -9.89
N TYR A 239 -3.34 2.76 -8.97
CA TYR A 239 -2.19 1.88 -8.86
C TYR A 239 -2.42 0.95 -7.68
N VAL A 240 -2.34 -0.35 -7.91
CA VAL A 240 -2.55 -1.38 -6.89
C VAL A 240 -1.29 -2.22 -6.77
N ALA A 241 -0.62 -2.15 -5.62
CA ALA A 241 0.45 -3.08 -5.30
C ALA A 241 -0.16 -4.44 -4.95
N GLU A 242 0.22 -5.47 -5.67
CA GLU A 242 -0.26 -6.83 -5.46
C GLU A 242 0.87 -7.70 -4.94
N LEU A 243 0.73 -8.26 -3.75
CA LEU A 243 1.78 -9.06 -3.09
C LEU A 243 2.31 -10.20 -3.98
N THR A 244 1.52 -10.60 -4.96
CA THR A 244 1.88 -11.63 -5.92
C THR A 244 2.52 -10.99 -7.16
N HIS A 245 3.70 -10.43 -6.95
CA HIS A 245 4.74 -10.09 -7.92
C HIS A 245 4.40 -9.03 -8.97
N ARG A 246 3.39 -8.14 -8.75
CA ARG A 246 3.03 -7.12 -9.75
C ARG A 246 2.40 -5.86 -9.18
N VAL A 247 2.40 -4.81 -9.97
CA VAL A 247 1.59 -3.61 -9.77
C VAL A 247 0.60 -3.51 -10.92
N SER A 248 -0.70 -3.45 -10.63
CA SER A 248 -1.74 -3.20 -11.63
C SER A 248 -2.10 -1.72 -11.69
N ILE A 249 -2.27 -1.22 -12.91
CA ILE A 249 -2.75 0.14 -13.20
C ILE A 249 -4.16 0.03 -13.75
N LEU A 250 -5.13 0.63 -13.06
CA LEU A 250 -6.54 0.56 -13.41
C LEU A 250 -7.10 1.97 -13.69
N ASN A 251 -8.27 2.02 -14.31
CA ASN A 251 -9.09 3.22 -14.32
C ASN A 251 -10.06 3.23 -13.12
N LYS A 252 -10.82 4.32 -12.96
CA LYS A 252 -11.81 4.48 -11.86
C LYS A 252 -13.03 3.53 -11.94
N ARG A 253 -13.09 2.67 -12.95
CA ARG A 253 -14.10 1.60 -13.07
C ARG A 253 -13.53 0.21 -12.73
N GLY A 254 -12.26 0.14 -12.29
CA GLY A 254 -11.57 -1.11 -12.00
C GLY A 254 -11.10 -1.88 -13.24
N GLU A 255 -11.17 -1.27 -14.43
CA GLU A 255 -10.67 -1.90 -15.65
C GLU A 255 -9.13 -1.78 -15.67
N VAL A 256 -8.44 -2.90 -15.85
CA VAL A 256 -6.97 -2.95 -15.92
C VAL A 256 -6.49 -2.33 -17.21
N LEU A 257 -5.65 -1.31 -17.09
CA LEU A 257 -5.03 -0.59 -18.20
C LEU A 257 -3.64 -1.13 -18.52
N ALA A 258 -2.84 -1.44 -17.49
CA ALA A 258 -1.49 -1.99 -17.62
C ALA A 258 -1.09 -2.77 -16.36
N ARG A 259 0.02 -3.51 -16.46
CA ARG A 259 0.67 -4.17 -15.33
C ARG A 259 2.19 -4.04 -15.44
N ILE A 260 2.85 -3.84 -14.31
CA ILE A 260 4.30 -3.87 -14.18
C ILE A 260 4.65 -5.13 -13.39
N GLY A 261 5.68 -5.87 -13.80
CA GLY A 261 6.03 -7.15 -13.19
C GLY A 261 5.11 -8.29 -13.63
N GLY A 262 4.91 -9.28 -12.77
CA GLY A 262 4.03 -10.45 -13.01
C GLY A 262 4.73 -11.79 -12.91
N VAL A 263 6.06 -11.78 -12.75
CA VAL A 263 6.87 -12.97 -12.47
C VAL A 263 7.67 -12.70 -11.20
N GLU A 264 7.71 -13.67 -10.29
CA GLU A 264 8.54 -13.58 -9.08
C GLU A 264 10.01 -13.48 -9.47
N SER A 265 10.61 -12.31 -9.22
CA SER A 265 12.01 -12.08 -9.57
C SER A 265 12.55 -10.83 -8.87
N SER A 266 13.82 -10.85 -8.50
CA SER A 266 14.59 -9.70 -8.02
C SER A 266 15.20 -8.86 -9.15
N ALA A 267 15.01 -9.22 -10.43
CA ALA A 267 15.47 -8.42 -11.55
C ALA A 267 14.84 -7.01 -11.55
N PRO A 268 15.54 -5.98 -12.04
CA PRO A 268 14.97 -4.65 -12.20
C PRO A 268 13.65 -4.68 -12.99
N GLY A 269 12.63 -3.96 -12.49
CA GLY A 269 11.29 -3.94 -13.12
C GLY A 269 10.41 -5.15 -12.84
N GLN A 270 10.91 -6.19 -12.17
CA GLN A 270 10.14 -7.31 -11.65
C GLN A 270 10.01 -7.20 -10.13
N PHE A 271 9.19 -8.03 -9.50
CA PHE A 271 8.93 -7.98 -8.07
C PHE A 271 8.95 -9.35 -7.41
N VAL A 272 9.37 -9.37 -6.14
CA VAL A 272 9.18 -10.51 -5.22
C VAL A 272 7.89 -10.34 -4.44
N ALA A 273 7.71 -9.22 -3.73
CA ALA A 273 6.52 -8.98 -2.92
C ALA A 273 6.22 -7.47 -2.81
N PRO A 274 5.66 -6.85 -3.87
CA PRO A 274 5.28 -5.44 -3.81
C PRO A 274 4.19 -5.23 -2.77
N HIS A 275 4.38 -4.23 -1.91
CA HIS A 275 3.53 -4.01 -0.74
C HIS A 275 2.95 -2.60 -0.68
N CYS A 276 3.71 -1.60 -1.06
CA CYS A 276 3.30 -0.20 -1.05
C CYS A 276 3.63 0.48 -2.38
N VAL A 277 2.85 1.53 -2.70
CA VAL A 277 2.97 2.27 -3.96
C VAL A 277 2.62 3.74 -3.77
N TRP A 278 3.46 4.65 -4.33
CA TRP A 278 3.19 6.08 -4.34
C TRP A 278 3.77 6.74 -5.58
N LYS A 279 3.33 7.97 -5.90
CA LYS A 279 3.85 8.74 -7.03
C LYS A 279 4.30 10.13 -6.62
N ASP A 280 5.37 10.61 -7.28
CA ASP A 280 5.79 12.00 -7.18
C ASP A 280 4.99 12.94 -8.11
N SER A 281 5.23 14.25 -7.99
CA SER A 281 4.54 15.27 -8.77
C SER A 281 4.88 15.20 -10.27
N HIS A 282 5.98 14.57 -10.64
CA HIS A 282 6.46 14.38 -12.01
C HIS A 282 5.96 13.07 -12.65
N GLY A 283 5.26 12.25 -11.86
CA GLY A 283 4.64 11.01 -12.32
C GLY A 283 5.51 9.77 -12.19
N ALA A 284 6.68 9.85 -11.55
CA ALA A 284 7.44 8.67 -11.20
C ALA A 284 6.71 7.88 -10.12
N LEU A 285 6.75 6.55 -10.25
CA LEU A 285 6.13 5.58 -9.35
C LEU A 285 7.20 4.97 -8.46
N TYR A 286 6.93 4.88 -7.17
CA TYR A 286 7.78 4.22 -6.19
C TYR A 286 7.06 2.99 -5.66
N VAL A 287 7.74 1.85 -5.62
CA VAL A 287 7.18 0.58 -5.17
C VAL A 287 8.11 -0.05 -4.15
N GLY A 288 7.63 -0.21 -2.92
CA GLY A 288 8.35 -0.90 -1.86
C GLY A 288 7.97 -2.37 -1.79
N GLU A 289 8.94 -3.21 -1.46
CA GLU A 289 8.80 -4.67 -1.36
C GLU A 289 9.10 -5.18 0.05
N VAL A 290 8.25 -6.07 0.53
CA VAL A 290 8.40 -6.80 1.79
C VAL A 290 8.89 -8.24 1.56
N LEU A 291 8.87 -9.05 2.61
CA LEU A 291 9.35 -10.44 2.59
C LEU A 291 10.79 -10.50 2.07
N GLU A 292 11.05 -11.33 1.07
CA GLU A 292 12.38 -11.51 0.48
C GLU A 292 12.76 -10.39 -0.53
N GLY A 293 11.80 -9.52 -0.89
CA GLY A 293 12.03 -8.41 -1.81
C GLY A 293 12.96 -7.34 -1.24
N GLN A 294 12.68 -6.85 -0.04
CA GLN A 294 13.54 -5.99 0.79
C GLN A 294 14.21 -4.85 0.02
N ARG A 295 13.44 -4.13 -0.80
CA ARG A 295 13.95 -3.01 -1.61
C ARG A 295 12.83 -2.04 -1.97
N ILE A 296 13.25 -0.92 -2.52
CA ILE A 296 12.37 0.02 -3.21
C ILE A 296 12.81 0.17 -4.65
N GLN A 297 11.88 0.28 -5.57
CA GLN A 297 12.15 0.58 -6.96
C GLN A 297 11.43 1.85 -7.39
N LYS A 298 12.09 2.67 -8.21
CA LYS A 298 11.52 3.82 -8.89
C LYS A 298 11.29 3.52 -10.35
N PHE A 299 10.13 3.94 -10.85
CA PHE A 299 9.76 3.82 -12.25
C PHE A 299 9.41 5.20 -12.80
N VAL A 300 9.94 5.57 -13.95
CA VAL A 300 9.60 6.81 -14.63
C VAL A 300 8.74 6.55 -15.86
N PRO A 301 7.82 7.44 -16.21
CA PRO A 301 7.09 7.32 -17.48
C PRO A 301 8.06 7.29 -18.65
N ALA A 302 7.89 6.33 -19.59
CA ALA A 302 8.68 6.18 -20.81
C ALA A 302 8.33 7.25 -21.86
#